data_152a7c2fab53cf320617d25fbb8fa338
#
_entry.id   152a7c2fab53cf320617d25fbb8fa338
#
_cell.length_a   1.000
_cell.length_b   1.000
_cell.length_c   1.000
_cell.angle_alpha   90.00
_cell.angle_beta   90.00
_cell.angle_gamma   90.00
#
_symmetry.space_group_name_H-M   'P 1'
#
loop_
_entity.id
_entity.type
_entity.pdbx_description
1 polymer ?
#
loop_
_entity_poly.entity_id
_entity_poly.type
_entity_poly.pdbx_seq_one_letter_code
_entity_poly.pdbx_strand_id
1 'polypeptide(L)'
;MRPETAIVEIHSQYKVHTEFYGSPEAKGTIILVNGSLSTTASFAQTVKYLHPHFNVVLFDAPYAGQSKPHNDNSRFIGKETEADILLHLIEHFRVDYLMSFSWGSVSALLALAQCPARIKKAVITSFSPILNEPMMDYLSRGLDCLSAIDRDKVGNLVNNTIGKHLPGLYQRFNHKHCSSLDDHEYLQMHHHVRQVLNMDSRCYVDCLANVDIPLLFVNGARDEYTSAEDARHFAKHVRDCQFAVIDNAGHFVDVETKAAWLQTQQALLSFLKAPVNKGLPRHQQTADYQAVAV
;
A
#
# COMPACT_ATOMS: atom_id res chain seq x y z
N MET A 1 9.79 18.42 -9.53
CA MET A 1 10.14 17.16 -10.24
C MET A 1 8.92 16.79 -11.06
N ARG A 2 9.09 16.48 -12.34
CA ARG A 2 8.00 16.10 -13.24
C ARG A 2 8.25 14.67 -13.70
N PRO A 3 7.29 13.74 -13.57
CA PRO A 3 7.45 12.37 -14.03
C PRO A 3 7.34 12.26 -15.55
N GLU A 4 7.88 11.19 -16.11
CA GLU A 4 7.48 10.66 -17.40
C GLU A 4 6.18 9.89 -17.23
N THR A 5 5.17 10.22 -18.01
CA THR A 5 3.86 9.56 -17.92
C THR A 5 3.61 8.69 -19.13
N ALA A 6 3.00 7.52 -18.92
CA ALA A 6 2.64 6.59 -19.99
C ALA A 6 1.35 5.84 -19.66
N ILE A 7 0.72 5.31 -20.69
CA ILE A 7 -0.34 4.29 -20.56
C ILE A 7 0.29 2.95 -20.93
N VAL A 8 0.40 2.06 -19.95
CA VAL A 8 0.91 0.69 -20.15
C VAL A 8 -0.27 -0.24 -20.43
N GLU A 9 -0.22 -0.95 -21.54
CA GLU A 9 -1.21 -1.97 -21.87
C GLU A 9 -0.81 -3.31 -21.26
N ILE A 10 -1.75 -3.94 -20.55
CA ILE A 10 -1.55 -5.18 -19.80
C ILE A 10 -2.48 -6.25 -20.36
N HIS A 11 -1.92 -7.35 -20.88
CA HIS A 11 -2.62 -8.51 -21.44
C HIS A 11 -3.67 -8.14 -22.51
N SER A 12 -3.50 -7.04 -23.23
CA SER A 12 -4.47 -6.48 -24.20
C SER A 12 -5.88 -6.25 -23.58
N GLN A 13 -5.97 -6.18 -22.25
CA GLN A 13 -7.22 -6.05 -21.52
C GLN A 13 -7.28 -4.79 -20.68
N TYR A 14 -6.19 -4.41 -20.02
CA TYR A 14 -6.16 -3.26 -19.12
C TYR A 14 -5.15 -2.22 -19.62
N LYS A 15 -5.49 -0.96 -19.44
CA LYS A 15 -4.63 0.19 -19.73
C LYS A 15 -4.38 0.95 -18.43
N VAL A 16 -3.12 1.02 -18.01
CA VAL A 16 -2.72 1.53 -16.72
C VAL A 16 -1.90 2.79 -16.89
N HIS A 17 -2.37 3.91 -16.34
CA HIS A 17 -1.58 5.13 -16.24
C HIS A 17 -0.43 4.92 -15.28
N THR A 18 0.76 5.29 -15.69
CA THR A 18 1.99 5.19 -14.91
C THR A 18 2.74 6.51 -14.90
N GLU A 19 3.41 6.77 -13.78
CA GLU A 19 4.32 7.90 -13.60
C GLU A 19 5.70 7.34 -13.22
N PHE A 20 6.70 7.64 -14.04
CA PHE A 20 8.08 7.25 -13.78
C PHE A 20 8.93 8.46 -13.40
N TYR A 21 9.47 8.44 -12.19
CA TYR A 21 10.40 9.43 -11.67
C TYR A 21 11.83 8.88 -11.75
N GLY A 22 12.53 9.17 -12.84
CA GLY A 22 13.92 8.74 -13.01
C GLY A 22 14.90 9.55 -12.18
N SER A 23 15.86 8.89 -11.55
CA SER A 23 16.94 9.52 -10.76
C SER A 23 18.30 9.08 -11.29
N PRO A 24 19.24 10.01 -11.59
CA PRO A 24 20.60 9.67 -12.01
C PRO A 24 21.38 8.85 -10.99
N GLU A 25 21.06 9.02 -9.69
CA GLU A 25 21.73 8.34 -8.56
C GLU A 25 20.98 7.08 -8.10
N ALA A 26 19.98 6.62 -8.90
CA ALA A 26 19.13 5.51 -8.50
C ALA A 26 19.89 4.21 -8.26
N LYS A 27 19.69 3.59 -7.11
CA LYS A 27 20.23 2.26 -6.74
C LYS A 27 19.32 1.10 -7.14
N GLY A 28 18.28 1.38 -7.90
CA GLY A 28 17.26 0.46 -8.37
C GLY A 28 15.91 1.18 -8.55
N THR A 29 14.91 0.42 -8.94
CA THR A 29 13.55 0.93 -9.19
C THR A 29 12.59 0.42 -8.10
N ILE A 30 11.79 1.32 -7.53
CA ILE A 30 10.74 1.00 -6.57
C ILE A 30 9.37 1.32 -7.16
N ILE A 31 8.41 0.40 -7.01
CA ILE A 31 7.00 0.62 -7.36
C ILE A 31 6.17 0.83 -6.11
N LEU A 32 5.25 1.80 -6.14
CA LEU A 32 4.36 2.11 -5.02
C LEU A 32 2.92 1.70 -5.37
N VAL A 33 2.29 0.95 -4.48
CA VAL A 33 0.93 0.42 -4.65
C VAL A 33 -0.04 1.19 -3.76
N ASN A 34 -1.00 1.85 -4.39
CA ASN A 34 -1.99 2.69 -3.72
C ASN A 34 -2.92 1.92 -2.77
N GLY A 35 -3.35 2.60 -1.70
CA GLY A 35 -4.47 2.17 -0.86
C GLY A 35 -5.82 2.36 -1.53
N SER A 36 -6.87 2.07 -0.78
CA SER A 36 -8.27 2.24 -1.23
C SER A 36 -8.58 3.68 -1.59
N LEU A 37 -9.41 3.86 -2.63
CA LEU A 37 -9.91 5.16 -3.07
C LEU A 37 -8.80 6.19 -3.39
N SER A 38 -7.58 5.73 -3.67
CA SER A 38 -6.40 6.57 -3.87
C SER A 38 -5.91 6.54 -5.32
N THR A 39 -5.11 7.55 -5.67
CA THR A 39 -4.43 7.68 -6.95
C THR A 39 -2.94 7.93 -6.73
N THR A 40 -2.15 8.02 -7.81
CA THR A 40 -0.71 8.36 -7.76
C THR A 40 -0.41 9.60 -6.91
N ALA A 41 -1.35 10.56 -6.84
CA ALA A 41 -1.19 11.79 -6.06
C ALA A 41 -1.00 11.56 -4.56
N SER A 42 -1.47 10.44 -4.01
CA SER A 42 -1.33 10.12 -2.58
C SER A 42 0.13 9.94 -2.14
N PHE A 43 1.01 9.56 -3.06
CA PHE A 43 2.43 9.34 -2.78
C PHE A 43 3.34 10.56 -2.96
N ALA A 44 2.77 11.76 -3.13
CA ALA A 44 3.57 12.97 -3.38
C ALA A 44 4.64 13.25 -2.30
N GLN A 45 4.39 12.92 -1.04
CA GLN A 45 5.37 13.07 0.05
C GLN A 45 6.39 11.93 0.07
N THR A 46 5.95 10.71 -0.22
CA THR A 46 6.79 9.50 -0.30
C THR A 46 7.81 9.62 -1.43
N VAL A 47 7.39 10.09 -2.59
CA VAL A 47 8.29 10.34 -3.74
C VAL A 47 9.42 11.30 -3.39
N LYS A 48 9.17 12.34 -2.59
CA LYS A 48 10.20 13.34 -2.23
C LYS A 48 11.43 12.73 -1.55
N TYR A 49 11.24 11.70 -0.71
CA TYR A 49 12.36 11.08 -0.03
C TYR A 49 12.88 9.80 -0.71
N LEU A 50 12.09 9.15 -1.56
CA LEU A 50 12.55 7.97 -2.30
C LEU A 50 13.35 8.35 -3.55
N HIS A 51 12.86 9.31 -4.33
CA HIS A 51 13.44 9.68 -5.63
C HIS A 51 14.93 10.06 -5.59
N PRO A 52 15.51 10.68 -4.55
CA PRO A 52 16.96 10.91 -4.50
C PRO A 52 17.81 9.63 -4.51
N HIS A 53 17.17 8.47 -4.29
CA HIS A 53 17.87 7.19 -4.11
C HIS A 53 17.43 6.09 -5.05
N PHE A 54 16.21 6.21 -5.58
CA PHE A 54 15.56 5.18 -6.42
C PHE A 54 14.85 5.84 -7.60
N ASN A 55 14.76 5.14 -8.73
CA ASN A 55 13.68 5.42 -9.65
C ASN A 55 12.36 5.04 -8.96
N VAL A 56 11.34 5.87 -9.09
CA VAL A 56 10.04 5.62 -8.47
C VAL A 56 8.98 5.46 -9.55
N VAL A 57 8.23 4.36 -9.47
CA VAL A 57 7.07 4.08 -10.33
C VAL A 57 5.81 4.21 -9.51
N LEU A 58 4.89 5.03 -9.97
CA LEU A 58 3.52 5.10 -9.48
C LEU A 58 2.57 4.65 -10.58
N PHE A 59 1.40 4.16 -10.21
CA PHE A 59 0.36 3.81 -11.17
C PHE A 59 -1.03 3.97 -10.57
N ASP A 60 -2.01 4.26 -11.42
CA ASP A 60 -3.43 4.21 -11.06
C ASP A 60 -4.00 2.85 -11.46
N ALA A 61 -4.77 2.21 -10.60
CA ALA A 61 -5.49 0.99 -10.95
C ALA A 61 -6.44 1.25 -12.16
N PRO A 62 -6.81 0.24 -12.96
CA PRO A 62 -7.61 0.45 -14.18
C PRO A 62 -8.92 1.23 -13.96
N TYR A 63 -9.52 1.10 -12.79
CA TYR A 63 -10.78 1.75 -12.41
C TYR A 63 -10.58 3.13 -11.76
N ALA A 64 -9.36 3.60 -11.55
CA ALA A 64 -9.04 4.80 -10.77
C ALA A 64 -8.26 5.85 -11.58
N GLY A 65 -8.31 7.09 -11.12
CA GLY A 65 -7.48 8.19 -11.57
C GLY A 65 -7.40 8.34 -13.09
N GLN A 66 -6.17 8.47 -13.60
CA GLN A 66 -5.90 8.66 -15.03
C GLN A 66 -5.97 7.36 -15.86
N SER A 67 -6.06 6.18 -15.22
CA SER A 67 -6.29 4.91 -15.90
C SER A 67 -7.74 4.74 -16.35
N LYS A 68 -8.69 5.23 -15.54
CA LYS A 68 -10.12 5.03 -15.72
C LYS A 68 -10.65 5.38 -17.12
N PRO A 69 -10.27 6.52 -17.75
CA PRO A 69 -10.78 6.86 -19.11
C PRO A 69 -10.35 5.90 -20.21
N HIS A 70 -9.39 5.04 -19.94
CA HIS A 70 -8.82 4.11 -20.92
C HIS A 70 -9.35 2.69 -20.80
N ASN A 71 -10.19 2.40 -19.79
CA ASN A 71 -10.69 1.07 -19.51
C ASN A 71 -12.21 1.00 -19.59
N ASP A 72 -12.72 -0.17 -19.95
CA ASP A 72 -14.13 -0.49 -19.83
C ASP A 72 -14.47 -0.85 -18.39
N ASN A 73 -15.35 -0.05 -17.78
CA ASN A 73 -15.79 -0.21 -16.39
C ASN A 73 -17.02 -1.16 -16.26
N SER A 74 -17.24 -2.04 -17.23
CA SER A 74 -18.36 -3.00 -17.20
C SER A 74 -18.19 -4.14 -16.17
N ARG A 75 -16.95 -4.36 -15.68
CA ARG A 75 -16.62 -5.43 -14.73
C ARG A 75 -15.78 -4.92 -13.58
N PHE A 76 -16.04 -5.47 -12.39
CA PHE A 76 -15.20 -5.21 -11.22
C PHE A 76 -13.93 -6.04 -11.28
N ILE A 77 -12.85 -5.45 -10.78
CA ILE A 77 -11.51 -6.05 -10.73
C ILE A 77 -11.27 -6.56 -9.31
N GLY A 78 -10.98 -7.85 -9.16
CA GLY A 78 -10.62 -8.46 -7.88
C GLY A 78 -9.16 -8.25 -7.51
N LYS A 79 -8.80 -8.57 -6.28
CA LYS A 79 -7.44 -8.40 -5.75
C LYS A 79 -6.40 -9.27 -6.44
N GLU A 80 -6.79 -10.44 -6.91
CA GLU A 80 -5.94 -11.34 -7.72
C GLU A 80 -5.59 -10.70 -9.07
N THR A 81 -6.57 -10.08 -9.73
CA THR A 81 -6.31 -9.35 -10.99
C THR A 81 -5.42 -8.13 -10.77
N GLU A 82 -5.59 -7.40 -9.66
CA GLU A 82 -4.66 -6.32 -9.29
C GLU A 82 -3.24 -6.85 -9.05
N ALA A 83 -3.09 -8.03 -8.46
CA ALA A 83 -1.79 -8.67 -8.27
C ALA A 83 -1.14 -9.03 -9.63
N ASP A 84 -1.90 -9.55 -10.58
CA ASP A 84 -1.42 -9.86 -11.93
C ASP A 84 -1.00 -8.60 -12.70
N ILE A 85 -1.77 -7.53 -12.58
CA ILE A 85 -1.42 -6.20 -13.11
C ILE A 85 -0.10 -5.72 -12.50
N LEU A 86 0.05 -5.82 -11.20
CA LEU A 86 1.27 -5.43 -10.48
C LEU A 86 2.48 -6.24 -10.92
N LEU A 87 2.35 -7.56 -11.11
CA LEU A 87 3.41 -8.43 -11.62
C LEU A 87 3.86 -8.00 -13.01
N HIS A 88 2.92 -7.66 -13.89
CA HIS A 88 3.26 -7.15 -15.22
C HIS A 88 4.04 -5.83 -15.14
N LEU A 89 3.62 -4.90 -14.29
CA LEU A 89 4.33 -3.62 -14.10
C LEU A 89 5.72 -3.83 -13.48
N ILE A 90 5.89 -4.80 -12.56
CA ILE A 90 7.19 -5.18 -11.99
C ILE A 90 8.17 -5.58 -13.10
N GLU A 91 7.74 -6.41 -14.03
CA GLU A 91 8.57 -6.83 -15.16
C GLU A 91 8.81 -5.69 -16.15
N HIS A 92 7.76 -4.94 -16.52
CA HIS A 92 7.82 -3.83 -17.47
C HIS A 92 8.84 -2.76 -17.04
N PHE A 93 8.80 -2.33 -15.77
CA PHE A 93 9.70 -1.31 -15.24
C PHE A 93 10.98 -1.88 -14.63
N ARG A 94 11.18 -3.19 -14.67
CA ARG A 94 12.33 -3.89 -14.08
C ARG A 94 12.51 -3.53 -12.60
N VAL A 95 11.43 -3.62 -11.85
CA VAL A 95 11.34 -3.19 -10.45
C VAL A 95 12.18 -4.07 -9.52
N ASP A 96 12.96 -3.44 -8.64
CA ASP A 96 13.80 -4.10 -7.62
C ASP A 96 13.15 -4.11 -6.23
N TYR A 97 12.29 -3.13 -5.95
CA TYR A 97 11.69 -2.91 -4.64
C TYR A 97 10.20 -2.61 -4.78
N LEU A 98 9.41 -3.05 -3.82
CA LEU A 98 7.99 -2.78 -3.76
C LEU A 98 7.64 -2.08 -2.45
N MET A 99 6.76 -1.10 -2.50
CA MET A 99 6.11 -0.52 -1.33
C MET A 99 4.62 -0.50 -1.56
N SER A 100 3.85 -0.85 -0.55
CA SER A 100 2.39 -0.76 -0.58
C SER A 100 1.86 0.02 0.61
N PHE A 101 0.68 0.60 0.43
CA PHE A 101 -0.04 1.33 1.47
C PHE A 101 -1.44 0.75 1.67
N SER A 102 -1.81 0.50 2.95
CA SER A 102 -3.15 0.08 3.34
C SER A 102 -3.65 -1.11 2.48
N TRP A 103 -4.84 -1.04 1.92
CA TRP A 103 -5.44 -2.13 1.14
C TRP A 103 -4.75 -2.47 -0.19
N GLY A 104 -3.87 -1.61 -0.69
CA GLY A 104 -2.95 -2.00 -1.76
C GLY A 104 -2.01 -3.14 -1.35
N SER A 105 -1.85 -3.34 -0.04
CA SER A 105 -1.03 -4.43 0.49
C SER A 105 -1.64 -5.82 0.24
N VAL A 106 -2.95 -5.93 0.03
CA VAL A 106 -3.58 -7.21 -0.33
C VAL A 106 -3.04 -7.70 -1.68
N SER A 107 -3.18 -6.89 -2.73
CA SER A 107 -2.66 -7.23 -4.06
C SER A 107 -1.13 -7.31 -4.09
N ALA A 108 -0.43 -6.46 -3.32
CA ALA A 108 1.01 -6.52 -3.18
C ALA A 108 1.51 -7.86 -2.58
N LEU A 109 0.89 -8.32 -1.51
CA LEU A 109 1.25 -9.59 -0.86
C LEU A 109 0.87 -10.79 -1.72
N LEU A 110 -0.26 -10.76 -2.43
CA LEU A 110 -0.63 -11.79 -3.42
C LEU A 110 0.39 -11.87 -4.57
N ALA A 111 0.87 -10.72 -5.07
CA ALA A 111 1.93 -10.68 -6.07
C ALA A 111 3.26 -11.24 -5.53
N LEU A 112 3.66 -10.84 -4.31
CA LEU A 112 4.88 -11.31 -3.67
C LEU A 112 4.85 -12.82 -3.38
N ALA A 113 3.68 -13.39 -3.08
CA ALA A 113 3.52 -14.82 -2.87
C ALA A 113 3.78 -15.66 -4.14
N GLN A 114 3.75 -15.03 -5.33
CA GLN A 114 4.17 -15.64 -6.60
C GLN A 114 5.70 -15.56 -6.83
N CYS A 115 6.46 -15.07 -5.85
CA CYS A 115 7.93 -15.01 -5.85
C CYS A 115 8.52 -14.34 -7.10
N PRO A 116 8.13 -13.08 -7.43
CA PRO A 116 8.68 -12.40 -8.59
C PRO A 116 10.20 -12.25 -8.45
N ALA A 117 10.95 -12.85 -9.38
CA ALA A 117 12.40 -13.04 -9.27
C ALA A 117 13.21 -11.73 -9.15
N ARG A 118 12.63 -10.61 -9.59
CA ARG A 118 13.31 -9.30 -9.55
C ARG A 118 13.25 -8.60 -8.21
N ILE A 119 12.18 -8.83 -7.43
CA ILE A 119 11.98 -8.10 -6.17
C ILE A 119 12.99 -8.57 -5.12
N LYS A 120 13.75 -7.61 -4.60
CA LYS A 120 14.80 -7.83 -3.59
C LYS A 120 14.30 -7.61 -2.17
N LYS A 121 13.38 -6.65 -1.98
CA LYS A 121 12.76 -6.30 -0.69
C LYS A 121 11.41 -5.66 -0.92
N ALA A 122 10.52 -5.76 0.07
CA ALA A 122 9.27 -5.00 0.03
C ALA A 122 8.96 -4.34 1.38
N VAL A 123 8.22 -3.23 1.31
CA VAL A 123 7.73 -2.45 2.45
C VAL A 123 6.20 -2.47 2.42
N ILE A 124 5.60 -2.85 3.51
CA ILE A 124 4.15 -2.92 3.70
C ILE A 124 3.76 -1.91 4.77
N THR A 125 3.03 -0.86 4.38
CA THR A 125 2.69 0.21 5.31
C THR A 125 1.21 0.21 5.66
N SER A 126 0.91 0.46 6.95
CA SER A 126 -0.45 0.62 7.48
C SER A 126 -1.36 -0.57 7.11
N PHE A 127 -0.89 -1.77 7.38
CA PHE A 127 -1.61 -3.01 7.08
C PHE A 127 -1.34 -4.09 8.14
N SER A 128 -2.35 -4.93 8.39
CA SER A 128 -2.26 -6.08 9.30
C SER A 128 -3.06 -7.27 8.74
N PRO A 129 -2.75 -8.51 9.15
CA PRO A 129 -3.51 -9.69 8.73
C PRO A 129 -4.78 -9.89 9.56
N ILE A 130 -4.99 -9.07 10.60
CA ILE A 130 -6.11 -9.18 11.52
C ILE A 130 -7.16 -8.13 11.19
N LEU A 131 -8.38 -8.57 10.96
CA LEU A 131 -9.56 -7.69 10.93
C LEU A 131 -10.07 -7.54 12.37
N ASN A 132 -9.50 -6.58 13.11
CA ASN A 132 -9.90 -6.29 14.46
C ASN A 132 -11.27 -5.58 14.54
N GLU A 133 -11.82 -5.40 15.74
CA GLU A 133 -13.15 -4.80 15.92
C GLU A 133 -13.28 -3.40 15.30
N PRO A 134 -12.34 -2.43 15.49
CA PRO A 134 -12.39 -1.14 14.81
C PRO A 134 -12.40 -1.25 13.28
N MET A 135 -11.60 -2.14 12.68
CA MET A 135 -11.59 -2.36 11.25
C MET A 135 -12.90 -2.97 10.77
N MET A 136 -13.47 -3.93 11.49
CA MET A 136 -14.76 -4.54 11.14
C MET A 136 -15.91 -3.52 11.17
N ASP A 137 -15.95 -2.63 12.18
CA ASP A 137 -16.93 -1.53 12.24
C ASP A 137 -16.75 -0.59 11.03
N TYR A 138 -15.51 -0.16 10.76
CA TYR A 138 -15.19 0.70 9.62
C TYR A 138 -15.65 0.09 8.28
N LEU A 139 -15.36 -1.19 8.05
CA LEU A 139 -15.72 -1.90 6.83
C LEU A 139 -17.24 -2.08 6.69
N SER A 140 -17.94 -2.41 7.79
CA SER A 140 -19.40 -2.57 7.79
C SER A 140 -20.09 -1.26 7.43
N ARG A 141 -19.72 -0.16 8.09
CA ARG A 141 -20.24 1.19 7.78
C ARG A 141 -19.84 1.63 6.36
N GLY A 142 -18.65 1.23 5.91
CA GLY A 142 -18.19 1.48 4.55
C GLY A 142 -19.07 0.79 3.51
N LEU A 143 -19.45 -0.47 3.71
CA LEU A 143 -20.36 -1.19 2.81
C LEU A 143 -21.67 -0.45 2.62
N ASP A 144 -22.29 0.02 3.72
CA ASP A 144 -23.56 0.75 3.67
C ASP A 144 -23.45 2.05 2.86
N CYS A 145 -22.41 2.84 3.15
CA CYS A 145 -22.19 4.12 2.47
C CYS A 145 -21.83 3.95 0.99
N LEU A 146 -21.00 2.95 0.66
CA LEU A 146 -20.56 2.67 -0.71
C LEU A 146 -21.71 2.13 -1.57
N SER A 147 -22.51 1.21 -1.04
CA SER A 147 -23.67 0.66 -1.75
C SER A 147 -24.75 1.72 -2.04
N ALA A 148 -24.91 2.68 -1.13
CA ALA A 148 -25.82 3.80 -1.28
C ALA A 148 -25.24 4.95 -2.15
N ILE A 149 -23.96 4.87 -2.55
CA ILE A 149 -23.24 5.94 -3.26
C ILE A 149 -23.35 7.27 -2.50
N ASP A 150 -23.32 7.21 -1.17
CA ASP A 150 -23.41 8.39 -0.32
C ASP A 150 -22.04 9.05 -0.15
N ARG A 151 -21.72 9.92 -1.11
CA ARG A 151 -20.42 10.56 -1.26
C ARG A 151 -19.95 11.32 -0.02
N ASP A 152 -20.89 12.03 0.62
CA ASP A 152 -20.58 12.81 1.82
C ASP A 152 -20.29 11.90 3.01
N LYS A 153 -21.09 10.84 3.19
CA LYS A 153 -20.85 9.87 4.26
C LYS A 153 -19.56 9.09 4.07
N VAL A 154 -19.18 8.72 2.84
CA VAL A 154 -17.89 8.04 2.59
C VAL A 154 -16.72 8.95 2.97
N GLY A 155 -16.72 10.22 2.51
CA GLY A 155 -15.69 11.19 2.86
C GLY A 155 -15.58 11.43 4.36
N ASN A 156 -16.73 11.58 5.03
CA ASN A 156 -16.79 11.76 6.49
C ASN A 156 -16.36 10.49 7.24
N LEU A 157 -16.76 9.30 6.79
CA LEU A 157 -16.37 8.04 7.39
C LEU A 157 -14.84 7.90 7.38
N VAL A 158 -14.20 8.08 6.22
CA VAL A 158 -12.74 7.99 6.10
C VAL A 158 -12.05 9.00 7.03
N ASN A 159 -12.49 10.27 7.03
CA ASN A 159 -11.87 11.30 7.85
C ASN A 159 -12.06 11.11 9.37
N ASN A 160 -13.21 10.57 9.78
CA ASN A 160 -13.53 10.36 11.20
C ASN A 160 -12.98 9.05 11.76
N THR A 161 -12.41 8.19 10.90
CA THR A 161 -11.86 6.90 11.28
C THR A 161 -10.36 6.84 10.96
N ILE A 162 -9.97 6.17 9.90
CA ILE A 162 -8.56 6.01 9.52
C ILE A 162 -7.84 7.35 9.28
N GLY A 163 -8.55 8.38 8.85
CA GLY A 163 -8.04 9.73 8.59
C GLY A 163 -8.12 10.70 9.78
N LYS A 164 -8.55 10.25 10.98
CA LYS A 164 -8.81 11.14 12.11
C LYS A 164 -7.60 11.94 12.61
N HIS A 165 -6.40 11.47 12.33
CA HIS A 165 -5.14 12.12 12.69
C HIS A 165 -4.54 12.98 11.58
N LEU A 166 -5.15 13.02 10.39
CA LEU A 166 -4.71 13.90 9.32
C LEU A 166 -4.85 15.38 9.71
N PRO A 167 -3.89 16.24 9.33
CA PRO A 167 -4.06 17.68 9.44
C PRO A 167 -5.31 18.16 8.70
N GLY A 168 -5.99 19.19 9.22
CA GLY A 168 -7.27 19.65 8.68
C GLY A 168 -7.25 20.01 7.20
N LEU A 169 -6.11 20.43 6.65
CA LEU A 169 -5.96 20.65 5.20
C LEU A 169 -6.04 19.33 4.43
N TYR A 170 -5.35 18.30 4.89
CA TYR A 170 -5.39 16.95 4.27
C TYR A 170 -6.77 16.31 4.43
N GLN A 171 -7.45 16.48 5.57
CA GLN A 171 -8.83 16.02 5.75
C GLN A 171 -9.78 16.64 4.71
N ARG A 172 -9.64 17.97 4.46
CA ARG A 172 -10.45 18.64 3.42
C ARG A 172 -10.16 18.12 2.01
N PHE A 173 -8.88 17.91 1.68
CA PHE A 173 -8.50 17.34 0.38
C PHE A 173 -9.00 15.90 0.24
N ASN A 174 -8.84 15.09 1.27
CA ASN A 174 -9.30 13.71 1.29
C ASN A 174 -10.83 13.62 1.14
N HIS A 175 -11.59 14.42 1.91
CA HIS A 175 -13.04 14.48 1.78
C HIS A 175 -13.47 14.88 0.36
N LYS A 176 -12.87 15.96 -0.18
CA LYS A 176 -13.16 16.41 -1.54
C LYS A 176 -12.84 15.33 -2.57
N HIS A 177 -11.72 14.65 -2.43
CA HIS A 177 -11.33 13.56 -3.32
C HIS A 177 -12.33 12.41 -3.23
N CYS A 178 -12.58 11.86 -2.04
CA CYS A 178 -13.56 10.79 -1.84
C CYS A 178 -14.94 11.15 -2.39
N SER A 179 -15.43 12.38 -2.14
CA SER A 179 -16.73 12.83 -2.61
C SER A 179 -16.79 13.10 -4.13
N SER A 180 -15.66 13.19 -4.82
CA SER A 180 -15.59 13.43 -6.27
C SER A 180 -15.50 12.16 -7.12
N LEU A 181 -15.33 11.01 -6.49
CA LEU A 181 -15.28 9.72 -7.17
C LEU A 181 -16.64 9.41 -7.82
N ASP A 182 -16.64 8.66 -8.92
CA ASP A 182 -17.87 8.29 -9.59
C ASP A 182 -18.52 7.02 -8.99
N ASP A 183 -19.69 6.68 -9.50
CA ASP A 183 -20.48 5.54 -9.00
C ASP A 183 -19.73 4.22 -9.19
N HIS A 184 -18.99 4.07 -10.29
CA HIS A 184 -18.22 2.85 -10.53
C HIS A 184 -17.10 2.67 -9.52
N GLU A 185 -16.36 3.73 -9.17
CA GLU A 185 -15.29 3.68 -8.17
C GLU A 185 -15.85 3.30 -6.78
N TYR A 186 -17.03 3.78 -6.42
CA TYR A 186 -17.74 3.39 -5.20
C TYR A 186 -18.14 1.91 -5.20
N LEU A 187 -18.73 1.45 -6.29
CA LEU A 187 -19.16 0.04 -6.42
C LEU A 187 -17.95 -0.90 -6.55
N GLN A 188 -16.88 -0.47 -7.18
CA GLN A 188 -15.60 -1.20 -7.21
C GLN A 188 -15.02 -1.35 -5.79
N MET A 189 -15.05 -0.29 -4.99
CA MET A 189 -14.60 -0.36 -3.60
C MET A 189 -15.52 -1.25 -2.76
N HIS A 190 -16.84 -1.15 -2.94
CA HIS A 190 -17.81 -2.05 -2.31
C HIS A 190 -17.51 -3.53 -2.65
N HIS A 191 -17.20 -3.82 -3.92
CA HIS A 191 -16.79 -5.17 -4.34
C HIS A 191 -15.53 -5.64 -3.60
N HIS A 192 -14.51 -4.79 -3.46
CA HIS A 192 -13.27 -5.12 -2.73
C HIS A 192 -13.53 -5.37 -1.25
N VAL A 193 -14.34 -4.54 -0.58
CA VAL A 193 -14.68 -4.77 0.84
C VAL A 193 -15.34 -6.14 0.99
N ARG A 194 -16.30 -6.48 0.14
CA ARG A 194 -16.94 -7.79 0.17
C ARG A 194 -15.98 -8.92 -0.12
N GLN A 195 -15.06 -8.75 -1.07
CA GLN A 195 -14.04 -9.75 -1.37
C GLN A 195 -13.18 -10.02 -0.14
N VAL A 196 -12.65 -8.97 0.50
CA VAL A 196 -11.79 -9.12 1.69
C VAL A 196 -12.53 -9.74 2.87
N LEU A 197 -13.77 -9.34 3.12
CA LEU A 197 -14.59 -9.95 4.19
C LEU A 197 -14.94 -11.42 3.94
N ASN A 198 -14.99 -11.84 2.68
CA ASN A 198 -15.28 -13.22 2.29
C ASN A 198 -14.01 -14.07 2.05
N MET A 199 -12.84 -13.46 2.05
CA MET A 199 -11.58 -14.20 1.91
C MET A 199 -11.37 -15.11 3.14
N ASP A 200 -11.05 -16.37 2.90
CA ASP A 200 -10.51 -17.20 3.98
C ASP A 200 -9.12 -16.64 4.36
N SER A 201 -9.07 -15.98 5.50
CA SER A 201 -7.84 -15.35 6.00
C SER A 201 -6.67 -16.34 6.10
N ARG A 202 -6.96 -17.64 6.31
CA ARG A 202 -5.95 -18.70 6.37
C ARG A 202 -5.32 -18.93 5.00
N CYS A 203 -6.12 -19.08 3.95
CA CYS A 203 -5.59 -19.25 2.59
C CYS A 203 -4.76 -18.05 2.14
N TYR A 204 -5.18 -16.83 2.51
CA TYR A 204 -4.47 -15.61 2.16
C TYR A 204 -3.10 -15.51 2.85
N VAL A 205 -3.02 -15.80 4.16
CA VAL A 205 -1.75 -15.69 4.90
C VAL A 205 -0.85 -16.91 4.68
N ASP A 206 -1.40 -18.08 4.42
CA ASP A 206 -0.61 -19.29 4.19
C ASP A 206 0.25 -19.20 2.92
N CYS A 207 -0.24 -18.52 1.86
CA CYS A 207 0.57 -18.31 0.66
C CYS A 207 1.80 -17.43 0.91
N LEU A 208 1.81 -16.62 1.99
CA LEU A 208 2.94 -15.78 2.36
C LEU A 208 4.16 -16.57 2.85
N ALA A 209 3.99 -17.84 3.21
CA ALA A 209 5.10 -18.73 3.52
C ALA A 209 6.08 -18.93 2.34
N ASN A 210 5.62 -18.67 1.11
CA ASN A 210 6.44 -18.72 -0.09
C ASN A 210 7.30 -17.46 -0.29
N VAL A 211 6.97 -16.36 0.38
CA VAL A 211 7.75 -15.10 0.26
C VAL A 211 9.12 -15.31 0.88
N ASP A 212 10.15 -15.25 0.05
CA ASP A 212 11.54 -15.54 0.40
C ASP A 212 12.44 -14.30 0.45
N ILE A 213 11.86 -13.11 0.34
CA ILE A 213 12.53 -11.81 0.42
C ILE A 213 12.28 -11.12 1.76
N PRO A 214 13.18 -10.23 2.20
CA PRO A 214 12.95 -9.41 3.39
C PRO A 214 11.75 -8.49 3.22
N LEU A 215 10.84 -8.48 4.21
CA LEU A 215 9.71 -7.54 4.33
C LEU A 215 9.90 -6.60 5.51
N LEU A 216 9.56 -5.33 5.34
CA LEU A 216 9.40 -4.36 6.43
C LEU A 216 7.93 -3.98 6.55
N PHE A 217 7.34 -4.21 7.72
CA PHE A 217 6.01 -3.71 8.08
C PHE A 217 6.14 -2.41 8.86
N VAL A 218 5.42 -1.37 8.43
CA VAL A 218 5.47 -0.02 9.03
C VAL A 218 4.07 0.40 9.43
N ASN A 219 3.80 0.58 10.71
CA ASN A 219 2.49 0.95 11.23
C ASN A 219 2.62 2.13 12.19
N GLY A 220 1.60 2.98 12.23
CA GLY A 220 1.52 4.07 13.18
C GLY A 220 1.19 3.56 14.60
N ALA A 221 1.81 4.15 15.63
CA ALA A 221 1.56 3.80 17.03
C ALA A 221 0.11 4.09 17.49
N ARG A 222 -0.60 4.95 16.76
CA ARG A 222 -1.98 5.38 17.04
C ARG A 222 -2.99 4.84 16.03
N ASP A 223 -2.56 3.93 15.14
CA ASP A 223 -3.47 3.28 14.19
C ASP A 223 -4.24 2.15 14.88
N GLU A 224 -5.51 2.39 15.16
CA GLU A 224 -6.41 1.43 15.78
C GLU A 224 -6.93 0.38 14.80
N TYR A 225 -6.86 0.68 13.50
CA TYR A 225 -7.47 -0.13 12.43
C TYR A 225 -6.52 -1.21 11.91
N THR A 226 -5.25 -0.85 11.76
CA THR A 226 -4.17 -1.76 11.39
C THR A 226 -3.03 -1.59 12.39
N SER A 227 -3.27 -2.02 13.63
CA SER A 227 -2.36 -1.76 14.74
C SER A 227 -0.98 -2.40 14.52
N ALA A 228 0.05 -1.78 15.10
CA ALA A 228 1.40 -2.34 15.06
C ALA A 228 1.48 -3.70 15.77
N GLU A 229 0.62 -3.95 16.75
CA GLU A 229 0.50 -5.25 17.44
C GLU A 229 -0.07 -6.30 16.49
N ASP A 230 -1.21 -6.01 15.84
CA ASP A 230 -1.83 -6.90 14.87
C ASP A 230 -0.91 -7.20 13.69
N ALA A 231 -0.14 -6.21 13.21
CA ALA A 231 0.83 -6.40 12.13
C ALA A 231 1.91 -7.42 12.48
N ARG A 232 2.31 -7.55 13.75
CA ARG A 232 3.31 -8.55 14.19
C ARG A 232 2.87 -9.99 13.97
N HIS A 233 1.57 -10.25 13.76
CA HIS A 233 1.09 -11.57 13.40
C HIS A 233 1.64 -12.08 12.06
N PHE A 234 2.10 -11.19 11.16
CA PHE A 234 2.80 -11.61 9.94
C PHE A 234 4.06 -12.43 10.22
N ALA A 235 4.71 -12.27 11.37
CA ALA A 235 5.86 -13.08 11.76
C ALA A 235 5.59 -14.59 11.83
N LYS A 236 4.32 -14.99 11.92
CA LYS A 236 3.92 -16.41 11.90
C LYS A 236 3.90 -16.99 10.48
N HIS A 237 3.83 -16.14 9.45
CA HIS A 237 3.61 -16.52 8.06
C HIS A 237 4.77 -16.11 7.14
N VAL A 238 5.49 -15.04 7.47
CA VAL A 238 6.61 -14.50 6.67
C VAL A 238 7.92 -14.80 7.38
N ARG A 239 8.86 -15.42 6.65
CA ARG A 239 10.14 -15.90 7.23
C ARG A 239 11.09 -14.78 7.61
N ASP A 240 11.19 -13.74 6.79
CA ASP A 240 12.11 -12.61 6.96
C ASP A 240 11.32 -11.31 7.01
N CYS A 241 10.88 -10.93 8.20
CA CYS A 241 10.10 -9.72 8.41
C CYS A 241 10.65 -8.88 9.56
N GLN A 242 10.59 -7.58 9.37
CA GLN A 242 10.94 -6.55 10.33
C GLN A 242 9.72 -5.66 10.57
N PHE A 243 9.67 -5.00 11.72
CA PHE A 243 8.55 -4.15 12.11
C PHE A 243 9.08 -2.80 12.59
N ALA A 244 8.55 -1.72 12.03
CA ALA A 244 8.79 -0.36 12.47
C ALA A 244 7.47 0.27 12.93
N VAL A 245 7.50 0.91 14.09
CA VAL A 245 6.36 1.64 14.66
C VAL A 245 6.68 3.12 14.57
N ILE A 246 5.78 3.90 13.96
CA ILE A 246 5.94 5.34 13.80
C ILE A 246 5.21 6.04 14.96
N ASP A 247 5.99 6.68 15.82
CA ASP A 247 5.47 7.36 17.01
C ASP A 247 4.50 8.50 16.64
N ASN A 248 3.45 8.62 17.43
CA ASN A 248 2.43 9.67 17.27
C ASN A 248 1.77 9.76 15.89
N ALA A 249 1.86 8.69 15.10
CA ALA A 249 1.17 8.55 13.83
C ALA A 249 0.02 7.55 13.91
N GLY A 250 -1.07 7.81 13.20
CA GLY A 250 -2.14 6.86 12.92
C GLY A 250 -1.92 6.16 11.59
N HIS A 251 -2.96 6.04 10.78
CA HIS A 251 -2.94 5.27 9.53
C HIS A 251 -2.07 5.89 8.43
N PHE A 252 -2.01 7.22 8.34
CA PHE A 252 -1.30 7.94 7.27
C PHE A 252 0.10 8.37 7.72
N VAL A 253 0.97 7.41 7.95
CA VAL A 253 2.29 7.56 8.59
C VAL A 253 3.21 8.63 7.98
N ASP A 254 3.07 8.94 6.68
CA ASP A 254 3.94 9.90 5.99
C ASP A 254 3.34 11.30 5.83
N VAL A 255 2.11 11.58 6.29
CA VAL A 255 1.46 12.88 6.03
C VAL A 255 0.83 13.51 7.26
N GLU A 256 0.72 12.79 8.38
CA GLU A 256 0.04 13.29 9.57
C GLU A 256 0.85 14.38 10.28
N THR A 257 2.14 14.14 10.46
CA THR A 257 3.04 15.12 11.10
C THR A 257 4.42 15.12 10.44
N LYS A 258 5.18 16.20 10.59
CA LYS A 258 6.57 16.25 10.12
C LYS A 258 7.46 15.21 10.82
N ALA A 259 7.24 14.97 12.10
CA ALA A 259 8.00 13.97 12.87
C ALA A 259 7.73 12.56 12.35
N ALA A 260 6.46 12.20 12.13
CA ALA A 260 6.07 10.91 11.55
C ALA A 260 6.66 10.72 10.14
N TRP A 261 6.60 11.75 9.30
CA TRP A 261 7.21 11.73 7.97
C TRP A 261 8.72 11.44 8.02
N LEU A 262 9.47 12.09 8.94
CA LEU A 262 10.91 11.86 9.10
C LEU A 262 11.21 10.45 9.61
N GLN A 263 10.45 9.94 10.59
CA GLN A 263 10.62 8.57 11.11
C GLN A 263 10.31 7.54 10.02
N THR A 264 9.23 7.72 9.26
CA THR A 264 8.85 6.85 8.14
C THR A 264 9.97 6.84 7.08
N GLN A 265 10.44 8.02 6.66
CA GLN A 265 11.57 8.15 5.75
C GLN A 265 12.80 7.38 6.26
N GLN A 266 13.17 7.55 7.53
CA GLN A 266 14.33 6.89 8.13
C GLN A 266 14.17 5.36 8.13
N ALA A 267 13.01 4.85 8.56
CA ALA A 267 12.72 3.42 8.59
C ALA A 267 12.82 2.79 7.19
N LEU A 268 12.16 3.40 6.20
CA LEU A 268 12.16 2.91 4.83
C LEU A 268 13.57 2.94 4.20
N LEU A 269 14.26 4.08 4.28
CA LEU A 269 15.56 4.23 3.64
C LEU A 269 16.63 3.35 4.32
N SER A 270 16.59 3.19 5.63
CA SER A 270 17.49 2.28 6.35
C SER A 270 17.30 0.83 5.90
N PHE A 271 16.06 0.38 5.80
CA PHE A 271 15.74 -0.96 5.33
C PHE A 271 16.10 -1.18 3.86
N LEU A 272 15.65 -0.28 2.97
CA LEU A 272 15.86 -0.43 1.51
C LEU A 272 17.33 -0.38 1.11
N LYS A 273 18.14 0.45 1.78
CA LYS A 273 19.59 0.61 1.49
C LYS A 273 20.46 -0.44 2.13
N ALA A 274 19.99 -1.14 3.16
CA ALA A 274 20.77 -2.22 3.79
C ALA A 274 21.08 -3.32 2.75
N PRO A 275 22.24 -3.98 2.81
CA PRO A 275 22.55 -5.10 1.92
C PRO A 275 21.55 -6.24 2.14
N VAL A 276 21.24 -6.97 1.06
CA VAL A 276 20.50 -8.23 1.16
C VAL A 276 21.49 -9.31 1.55
N ASN A 277 21.42 -9.79 2.78
CA ASN A 277 22.28 -10.90 3.24
C ASN A 277 21.82 -12.21 2.60
N LYS A 278 22.44 -12.60 1.49
CA LYS A 278 22.29 -13.93 0.89
C LYS A 278 23.18 -14.90 1.67
N GLY A 279 22.64 -15.58 2.71
CA GLY A 279 23.43 -16.70 3.22
C GLY A 279 23.45 -17.04 4.71
N LEU A 280 22.57 -16.52 5.55
CA LEU A 280 22.37 -17.09 6.90
C LEU A 280 21.06 -17.91 6.94
N PRO A 281 21.07 -19.10 7.57
CA PRO A 281 19.80 -19.78 7.85
C PRO A 281 18.95 -18.86 8.75
N ARG A 282 17.77 -18.50 8.24
CA ARG A 282 16.91 -17.38 8.70
C ARG A 282 16.22 -17.61 10.04
N HIS A 283 16.73 -18.50 10.90
CA HIS A 283 16.16 -18.84 12.22
C HIS A 283 16.76 -18.06 13.41
N GLN A 284 17.66 -17.09 13.19
CA GLN A 284 18.34 -16.39 14.31
C GLN A 284 18.38 -14.86 14.23
N GLN A 285 17.47 -14.22 13.51
CA GLN A 285 17.35 -12.75 13.55
C GLN A 285 16.02 -12.29 14.14
N THR A 286 15.72 -12.73 15.36
CA THR A 286 14.96 -11.92 16.31
C THR A 286 15.96 -10.96 16.98
N ALA A 287 16.43 -9.97 16.26
CA ALA A 287 17.24 -8.92 16.86
C ALA A 287 16.35 -7.72 17.13
N ASP A 288 16.24 -7.41 18.40
CA ASP A 288 15.73 -6.20 18.99
C ASP A 288 16.11 -4.94 18.20
N TYR A 289 15.17 -4.43 17.40
CA TYR A 289 15.15 -3.01 17.12
C TYR A 289 14.42 -2.33 18.29
N GLN A 290 15.13 -2.22 19.42
CA GLN A 290 14.80 -1.22 20.42
C GLN A 290 14.84 0.14 19.74
N ALA A 291 13.81 0.92 20.00
CA ALA A 291 13.71 2.31 19.62
C ALA A 291 15.07 2.99 19.81
N VAL A 292 15.69 3.48 18.75
CA VAL A 292 16.74 4.48 18.87
C VAL A 292 16.01 5.76 19.28
N ALA A 293 15.94 5.98 20.58
CA ALA A 293 15.56 7.26 21.15
C ALA A 293 16.63 8.28 20.77
N VAL A 294 16.22 9.33 20.05
CA VAL A 294 16.94 10.60 19.98
C VAL A 294 15.95 11.70 20.34
#